data_d62d6c2199c6129fdf3c76110af1ae88
#
_entry.id   d62d6c2199c6129fdf3c76110af1ae88
#
_cell.length_a   1.000
_cell.length_b   1.000
_cell.length_c   1.000
_cell.angle_alpha   90.00
_cell.angle_beta   90.00
_cell.angle_gamma   90.00
#
_symmetry.space_group_name_H-M   'P 1'
#
loop_
_entity.id
_entity.type
_entity.pdbx_description
1 polymer ?
#
loop_
_entity_poly.entity_id
_entity_poly.type
_entity_poly.pdbx_seq_one_letter_code
_entity_poly.pdbx_strand_id
1 'polypeptide(L)'
;VTARTLWWLKVGRRCVLAVAAVITVLCVGLLLAAIRNDQAITGNLGTATAEVDAVTWDRTIIRFETPDGIVHIPSNGVLYPSGLVAGDLVRIEYDATDPDLARVAGRTATLTLLPLGTTILVTWAAAVAVAWLIRQRLRRVVPAQPEVAAVDDDTPVKSG
;
A
#
# COMPACT_ATOMS: atom_id res chain seq x y z
N VAL A 1 -14.12 34.48 -9.08
CA VAL A 1 -13.79 33.30 -8.25
C VAL A 1 -13.09 33.80 -7.02
N THR A 2 -13.65 33.49 -5.85
CA THR A 2 -13.17 34.03 -4.57
C THR A 2 -11.84 33.39 -4.18
N ALA A 3 -10.93 34.16 -3.59
CA ALA A 3 -9.63 33.67 -3.07
C ALA A 3 -9.80 32.41 -2.20
N ARG A 4 -10.95 32.28 -1.55
CA ARG A 4 -11.36 31.13 -0.75
C ARG A 4 -11.47 29.84 -1.60
N THR A 5 -11.99 29.90 -2.82
CA THR A 5 -12.10 28.73 -3.71
C THR A 5 -10.73 28.23 -4.19
N LEU A 6 -9.82 29.14 -4.49
CA LEU A 6 -8.45 28.80 -4.86
C LEU A 6 -7.67 28.16 -3.71
N TRP A 7 -7.89 28.64 -2.49
CA TRP A 7 -7.30 28.07 -1.30
C TRP A 7 -7.78 26.63 -1.06
N TRP A 8 -9.09 26.38 -1.13
CA TRP A 8 -9.66 25.03 -0.98
C TRP A 8 -9.16 24.04 -2.02
N LEU A 9 -8.98 24.46 -3.27
CA LEU A 9 -8.42 23.61 -4.33
C LEU A 9 -6.96 23.24 -4.06
N LYS A 10 -6.16 24.18 -3.56
CA LYS A 10 -4.75 23.93 -3.19
C LYS A 10 -4.68 22.99 -1.98
N VAL A 11 -5.51 23.17 -0.98
CA VAL A 11 -5.60 22.29 0.20
C VAL A 11 -6.03 20.89 -0.23
N GLY A 12 -7.10 20.77 -1.03
CA GLY A 12 -7.58 19.48 -1.52
C GLY A 12 -6.49 18.68 -2.25
N ARG A 13 -5.71 19.34 -3.13
CA ARG A 13 -4.57 18.68 -3.79
C ARG A 13 -3.52 18.18 -2.79
N ARG A 14 -3.18 18.96 -1.76
CA ARG A 14 -2.21 18.56 -0.73
C ARG A 14 -2.74 17.38 0.09
N CYS A 15 -4.01 17.40 0.45
CA CYS A 15 -4.65 16.30 1.19
C CYS A 15 -4.62 14.99 0.38
N VAL A 16 -4.95 15.02 -0.91
CA VAL A 16 -4.91 13.83 -1.78
C VAL A 16 -3.50 13.24 -1.86
N LEU A 17 -2.48 14.08 -2.04
CA LEU A 17 -1.09 13.63 -2.07
C LEU A 17 -0.62 13.10 -0.72
N ALA A 18 -1.04 13.73 0.39
CA ALA A 18 -0.71 13.26 1.74
C ALA A 18 -1.33 11.88 2.01
N VAL A 19 -2.59 11.67 1.63
CA VAL A 19 -3.25 10.35 1.76
C VAL A 19 -2.52 9.29 0.93
N ALA A 20 -2.14 9.60 -0.32
CA ALA A 20 -1.38 8.67 -1.15
C ALA A 20 -0.02 8.33 -0.52
N ALA A 21 0.66 9.30 0.07
CA ALA A 21 1.94 9.08 0.77
C ALA A 21 1.76 8.19 2.00
N VAL A 22 0.71 8.42 2.82
CA VAL A 22 0.41 7.58 3.99
C VAL A 22 0.14 6.14 3.58
N ILE A 23 -0.69 5.92 2.55
CA ILE A 23 -0.97 4.56 2.04
C ILE A 23 0.34 3.90 1.57
N THR A 24 1.21 4.63 0.89
CA THR A 24 2.51 4.11 0.43
C THR A 24 3.37 3.68 1.61
N VAL A 25 3.48 4.50 2.65
CA VAL A 25 4.26 4.18 3.87
C VAL A 25 3.70 2.92 4.56
N LEU A 26 2.37 2.80 4.67
CA LEU A 26 1.74 1.61 5.23
C LEU A 26 2.03 0.36 4.39
N CYS A 27 1.90 0.43 3.06
CA CYS A 27 2.20 -0.69 2.17
C CYS A 27 3.68 -1.12 2.26
N VAL A 28 4.60 -0.16 2.31
CA VAL A 28 6.04 -0.44 2.49
C VAL A 28 6.30 -1.08 3.87
N GLY A 29 5.68 -0.59 4.93
CA GLY A 29 5.78 -1.16 6.27
C GLY A 29 5.31 -2.63 6.31
N LEU A 30 4.16 -2.93 5.71
CA LEU A 30 3.64 -4.29 5.61
C LEU A 30 4.56 -5.20 4.79
N LEU A 31 5.11 -4.69 3.69
CA LEU A 31 6.06 -5.44 2.86
C LEU A 31 7.34 -5.77 3.64
N LEU A 32 7.89 -4.81 4.37
CA LEU A 32 9.09 -5.03 5.20
C LEU A 32 8.82 -6.05 6.31
N ALA A 33 7.64 -6.01 6.94
CA ALA A 33 7.24 -7.00 7.94
C ALA A 33 7.14 -8.39 7.32
N ALA A 34 6.51 -8.53 6.14
CA ALA A 34 6.41 -9.80 5.43
C ALA A 34 7.78 -10.37 5.06
N ILE A 35 8.70 -9.53 4.57
CA ILE A 35 10.08 -9.96 4.23
C ILE A 35 10.83 -10.41 5.50
N ARG A 36 10.69 -9.71 6.62
CA ARG A 36 11.35 -10.09 7.88
C ARG A 36 10.85 -11.43 8.39
N ASN A 37 9.53 -11.65 8.38
CA ASN A 37 8.95 -12.93 8.78
C ASN A 37 9.42 -14.06 7.85
N ASP A 38 9.50 -13.80 6.54
CA ASP A 38 9.98 -14.77 5.55
C ASP A 38 11.45 -15.13 5.79
N GLN A 39 12.28 -14.15 6.11
CA GLN A 39 13.70 -14.36 6.46
C GLN A 39 13.86 -15.11 7.79
N ALA A 40 13.05 -14.84 8.81
CA ALA A 40 13.08 -15.55 10.08
C ALA A 40 12.79 -17.04 9.86
N ILE A 41 11.68 -17.37 9.18
CA ILE A 41 11.33 -18.76 8.85
C ILE A 41 12.42 -19.44 8.02
N THR A 42 12.98 -18.75 7.02
CA THR A 42 14.00 -19.34 6.13
C THR A 42 15.34 -19.53 6.84
N GLY A 43 15.65 -18.67 7.82
CA GLY A 43 16.90 -18.74 8.60
C GLY A 43 16.97 -19.94 9.53
N ASN A 44 15.83 -20.38 10.07
CA ASN A 44 15.72 -21.53 11.01
C ASN A 44 14.59 -22.45 10.56
N LEU A 45 14.65 -22.93 9.32
CA LEU A 45 13.56 -23.61 8.66
C LEU A 45 13.21 -24.96 9.31
N GLY A 46 12.05 -25.02 9.96
CA GLY A 46 11.34 -26.25 10.31
C GLY A 46 10.22 -26.55 9.32
N THR A 47 9.93 -27.83 9.11
CA THR A 47 8.81 -28.28 8.29
C THR A 47 7.96 -29.28 9.06
N ALA A 48 6.65 -29.13 8.97
CA ALA A 48 5.70 -30.07 9.59
C ALA A 48 4.47 -30.26 8.71
N THR A 49 3.67 -31.28 9.05
CA THR A 49 2.31 -31.41 8.54
C THR A 49 1.37 -30.89 9.61
N ALA A 50 0.57 -29.90 9.28
CA ALA A 50 -0.42 -29.31 10.16
C ALA A 50 -1.81 -29.79 9.79
N GLU A 51 -2.65 -30.00 10.79
CA GLU A 51 -4.08 -30.20 10.64
C GLU A 51 -4.80 -28.86 10.74
N VAL A 52 -5.79 -28.65 9.88
CA VAL A 52 -6.63 -27.47 9.90
C VAL A 52 -7.71 -27.63 10.96
N ASP A 53 -7.66 -26.84 12.03
CA ASP A 53 -8.67 -26.85 13.09
C ASP A 53 -9.93 -26.07 12.67
N ALA A 54 -9.74 -24.88 12.09
CA ALA A 54 -10.83 -24.03 11.65
C ALA A 54 -10.41 -23.09 10.52
N VAL A 55 -11.35 -22.80 9.63
CA VAL A 55 -11.16 -21.79 8.58
C VAL A 55 -12.07 -20.62 8.87
N THR A 56 -11.48 -19.42 9.05
CA THR A 56 -12.21 -18.16 9.19
C THR A 56 -12.11 -17.36 7.89
N TRP A 57 -12.84 -16.26 7.78
CA TRP A 57 -12.87 -15.44 6.58
C TRP A 57 -11.51 -14.77 6.26
N ASP A 58 -10.65 -14.56 7.25
CA ASP A 58 -9.38 -13.84 7.13
C ASP A 58 -8.15 -14.73 7.35
N ARG A 59 -8.30 -15.87 8.01
CA ARG A 59 -7.18 -16.77 8.35
C ARG A 59 -7.63 -18.23 8.56
N THR A 60 -6.66 -19.14 8.57
CA THR A 60 -6.84 -20.54 8.91
C THR A 60 -6.10 -20.85 10.19
N ILE A 61 -6.79 -21.42 11.16
CA ILE A 61 -6.22 -21.93 12.40
C ILE A 61 -5.71 -23.33 12.11
N ILE A 62 -4.44 -23.55 12.39
CA ILE A 62 -3.76 -24.82 12.19
C ILE A 62 -3.17 -25.33 13.50
N ARG A 63 -3.05 -26.64 13.61
CA ARG A 63 -2.35 -27.31 14.69
C ARG A 63 -1.27 -28.22 14.09
N PHE A 64 -0.06 -28.16 14.63
CA PHE A 64 1.02 -29.06 14.23
C PHE A 64 1.89 -29.42 15.41
N GLU A 65 2.60 -30.53 15.26
CA GLU A 65 3.54 -31.05 16.25
C GLU A 65 4.97 -30.83 15.74
N THR A 66 5.83 -30.32 16.62
CA THR A 66 7.26 -30.18 16.38
C THR A 66 8.01 -31.47 16.70
N PRO A 67 9.25 -31.69 16.21
CA PRO A 67 10.01 -32.93 16.42
C PRO A 67 10.26 -33.28 17.89
N ASP A 68 10.14 -32.32 18.78
CA ASP A 68 10.23 -32.51 20.25
C ASP A 68 8.89 -32.96 20.88
N GLY A 69 7.85 -33.20 20.08
CA GLY A 69 6.55 -33.68 20.55
C GLY A 69 5.63 -32.60 21.12
N ILE A 70 5.98 -31.32 20.93
CA ILE A 70 5.16 -30.20 21.40
C ILE A 70 4.15 -29.80 20.32
N VAL A 71 2.88 -29.68 20.72
CA VAL A 71 1.82 -29.20 19.84
C VAL A 71 1.75 -27.69 19.87
N HIS A 72 1.83 -27.08 18.69
CA HIS A 72 1.73 -25.63 18.50
C HIS A 72 0.47 -25.26 17.73
N ILE A 73 -0.18 -24.18 18.17
CA ILE A 73 -1.32 -23.55 17.49
C ILE A 73 -0.94 -22.07 17.32
N PRO A 74 -0.41 -21.67 16.15
CA PRO A 74 0.01 -20.29 15.91
C PRO A 74 -1.10 -19.30 16.18
N SER A 75 -0.87 -18.34 17.06
CA SER A 75 -1.88 -17.36 17.51
C SER A 75 -2.43 -16.50 16.38
N ASN A 76 -1.61 -16.23 15.37
CA ASN A 76 -1.99 -15.44 14.19
C ASN A 76 -2.62 -16.30 13.07
N GLY A 77 -2.65 -17.64 13.23
CA GLY A 77 -3.04 -18.55 12.17
C GLY A 77 -2.14 -18.42 10.92
N VAL A 78 -2.52 -19.05 9.83
CA VAL A 78 -1.83 -18.92 8.55
C VAL A 78 -2.75 -18.32 7.51
N LEU A 79 -2.20 -17.50 6.60
CA LEU A 79 -2.90 -17.01 5.42
C LEU A 79 -2.98 -18.17 4.41
N TYR A 80 -4.20 -18.51 3.99
CA TYR A 80 -4.45 -19.73 3.27
C TYR A 80 -5.09 -19.52 1.87
N PRO A 81 -4.77 -20.40 0.87
CA PRO A 81 -5.53 -20.45 -0.38
C PRO A 81 -6.95 -20.95 -0.11
N SER A 82 -7.91 -20.40 -0.87
CA SER A 82 -9.30 -20.83 -0.84
C SER A 82 -9.44 -22.35 -1.10
N GLY A 83 -10.30 -23.02 -0.32
CA GLY A 83 -10.69 -24.41 -0.55
C GLY A 83 -10.31 -25.42 0.51
N LEU A 84 -9.73 -25.01 1.65
CA LEU A 84 -9.55 -25.89 2.81
C LEU A 84 -10.81 -25.99 3.64
N VAL A 85 -10.94 -27.14 4.26
CA VAL A 85 -11.94 -27.43 5.30
C VAL A 85 -11.25 -27.93 6.57
N ALA A 86 -11.93 -27.83 7.70
CA ALA A 86 -11.44 -28.39 8.95
C ALA A 86 -11.17 -29.90 8.79
N GLY A 87 -10.03 -30.35 9.29
CA GLY A 87 -9.56 -31.73 9.14
C GLY A 87 -8.59 -31.95 7.98
N ASP A 88 -8.40 -30.98 7.08
CA ASP A 88 -7.40 -31.08 6.01
C ASP A 88 -5.97 -31.07 6.57
N LEU A 89 -5.09 -31.81 5.91
CA LEU A 89 -3.65 -31.81 6.21
C LEU A 89 -2.90 -30.93 5.24
N VAL A 90 -2.12 -30.00 5.77
CA VAL A 90 -1.30 -29.08 4.98
C VAL A 90 0.16 -29.12 5.40
N ARG A 91 1.06 -29.08 4.41
CA ARG A 91 2.48 -28.90 4.69
C ARG A 91 2.75 -27.45 5.04
N ILE A 92 3.44 -27.25 6.15
CA ILE A 92 3.84 -25.92 6.64
C ILE A 92 5.36 -25.81 6.79
N GLU A 93 5.82 -24.58 6.75
CA GLU A 93 7.17 -24.14 7.11
C GLU A 93 7.04 -23.22 8.32
N TYR A 94 7.91 -23.37 9.31
CA TYR A 94 7.90 -22.55 10.52
C TYR A 94 9.32 -22.20 10.95
N ASP A 95 9.48 -21.18 11.77
CA ASP A 95 10.75 -20.87 12.42
C ASP A 95 10.94 -21.82 13.59
N ALA A 96 12.01 -22.65 13.57
CA ALA A 96 12.29 -23.61 14.63
C ALA A 96 12.61 -22.94 15.99
N THR A 97 12.95 -21.65 16.00
CA THR A 97 13.18 -20.87 17.24
C THR A 97 11.92 -20.17 17.73
N ASP A 98 10.93 -19.95 16.84
CA ASP A 98 9.64 -19.36 17.16
C ASP A 98 8.53 -20.02 16.33
N PRO A 99 7.99 -21.18 16.79
CA PRO A 99 6.96 -21.93 16.07
C PRO A 99 5.65 -21.19 15.84
N ASP A 100 5.41 -20.05 16.50
CA ASP A 100 4.29 -19.16 16.20
C ASP A 100 4.43 -18.47 14.83
N LEU A 101 5.65 -18.38 14.31
CA LEU A 101 5.91 -17.91 12.94
C LEU A 101 5.84 -19.09 11.97
N ALA A 102 4.65 -19.38 11.47
CA ALA A 102 4.40 -20.44 10.51
C ALA A 102 3.74 -19.92 9.24
N ARG A 103 4.05 -20.56 8.11
CA ARG A 103 3.42 -20.32 6.80
C ARG A 103 3.13 -21.61 6.07
N VAL A 104 2.22 -21.59 5.13
CA VAL A 104 2.02 -22.73 4.20
C VAL A 104 3.26 -22.87 3.32
N ALA A 105 3.74 -24.10 3.17
CA ALA A 105 4.94 -24.40 2.40
C ALA A 105 4.87 -23.85 0.95
N GLY A 106 5.97 -23.23 0.52
CA GLY A 106 6.06 -22.58 -0.80
C GLY A 106 5.40 -21.21 -0.92
N ARG A 107 4.80 -20.66 0.16
CA ARG A 107 4.29 -19.29 0.18
C ARG A 107 5.32 -18.34 0.74
N THR A 108 5.94 -17.56 -0.15
CA THR A 108 6.93 -16.56 0.21
C THR A 108 6.36 -15.14 0.21
N ALA A 109 7.06 -14.20 0.79
CA ALA A 109 6.71 -12.78 0.77
C ALA A 109 6.50 -12.20 -0.65
N THR A 110 7.01 -12.88 -1.68
CA THR A 110 6.84 -12.47 -3.08
C THR A 110 5.37 -12.40 -3.52
N LEU A 111 4.50 -13.26 -2.97
CA LEU A 111 3.06 -13.21 -3.25
C LEU A 111 2.39 -11.94 -2.75
N THR A 112 2.99 -11.27 -1.75
CA THR A 112 2.48 -10.02 -1.19
C THR A 112 2.86 -8.80 -2.06
N LEU A 113 3.90 -8.93 -2.91
CA LEU A 113 4.35 -7.84 -3.78
C LEU A 113 3.28 -7.42 -4.78
N LEU A 114 2.55 -8.36 -5.34
CA LEU A 114 1.56 -8.08 -6.38
C LEU A 114 0.37 -7.25 -5.84
N PRO A 115 -0.32 -7.63 -4.75
CA PRO A 115 -1.43 -6.82 -4.23
C PRO A 115 -0.97 -5.48 -3.65
N LEU A 116 0.19 -5.41 -2.98
CA LEU A 116 0.71 -4.16 -2.45
C LEU A 116 1.19 -3.23 -3.57
N GLY A 117 1.87 -3.76 -4.58
CA GLY A 117 2.32 -3.00 -5.74
C GLY A 117 1.16 -2.42 -6.54
N THR A 118 0.11 -3.21 -6.80
CA THR A 118 -1.10 -2.73 -7.48
C THR A 118 -1.84 -1.67 -6.66
N THR A 119 -1.92 -1.83 -5.34
CA THR A 119 -2.54 -0.83 -4.46
C THR A 119 -1.80 0.51 -4.53
N ILE A 120 -0.48 0.51 -4.46
CA ILE A 120 0.33 1.73 -4.61
C ILE A 120 0.10 2.37 -5.98
N LEU A 121 0.17 1.58 -7.05
CA LEU A 121 0.03 2.07 -8.42
C LEU A 121 -1.35 2.71 -8.65
N VAL A 122 -2.43 2.05 -8.25
CA VAL A 122 -3.80 2.57 -8.38
C VAL A 122 -3.98 3.84 -7.55
N THR A 123 -3.46 3.86 -6.31
CA THR A 123 -3.54 5.03 -5.43
C THR A 123 -2.84 6.25 -6.05
N TRP A 124 -1.65 6.07 -6.60
CA TRP A 124 -0.92 7.17 -7.24
C TRP A 124 -1.55 7.59 -8.57
N ALA A 125 -2.06 6.64 -9.37
CA ALA A 125 -2.79 6.98 -10.59
C ALA A 125 -4.02 7.83 -10.29
N ALA A 126 -4.81 7.45 -9.27
CA ALA A 126 -5.96 8.24 -8.82
C ALA A 126 -5.54 9.61 -8.27
N ALA A 127 -4.49 9.68 -7.45
CA ALA A 127 -3.98 10.93 -6.89
C ALA A 127 -3.50 11.90 -7.97
N VAL A 128 -2.77 11.40 -8.97
CA VAL A 128 -2.30 12.19 -10.12
C VAL A 128 -3.48 12.68 -10.97
N ALA A 129 -4.46 11.80 -11.26
CA ALA A 129 -5.65 12.18 -12.03
C ALA A 129 -6.44 13.30 -11.34
N VAL A 130 -6.68 13.17 -10.03
CA VAL A 130 -7.37 14.20 -9.22
C VAL A 130 -6.56 15.50 -9.19
N ALA A 131 -5.26 15.42 -8.95
CA ALA A 131 -4.39 16.60 -8.92
C ALA A 131 -4.35 17.30 -10.29
N TRP A 132 -4.38 16.55 -11.39
CA TRP A 132 -4.43 17.08 -12.75
C TRP A 132 -5.77 17.77 -13.06
N LEU A 133 -6.90 17.15 -12.68
CA LEU A 133 -8.23 17.75 -12.80
C LEU A 133 -8.33 19.07 -12.02
N ILE A 134 -7.83 19.10 -10.79
CA ILE A 134 -7.76 20.33 -9.97
C ILE A 134 -6.92 21.39 -10.70
N ARG A 135 -5.76 21.01 -11.26
CA ARG A 135 -4.89 21.92 -12.00
C ARG A 135 -5.56 22.47 -13.27
N GLN A 136 -6.29 21.65 -14.00
CA GLN A 136 -7.06 22.10 -15.17
C GLN A 136 -8.14 23.11 -14.77
N ARG A 137 -8.86 22.85 -13.68
CA ARG A 137 -9.85 23.79 -13.15
C ARG A 137 -9.23 25.13 -12.77
N LEU A 138 -8.07 25.09 -12.11
CA LEU A 138 -7.34 26.32 -11.74
C LEU A 138 -6.90 27.12 -12.99
N ARG A 139 -6.41 26.48 -14.05
CA ARG A 139 -5.99 27.14 -15.28
C ARG A 139 -7.14 27.82 -16.04
N ARG A 140 -8.34 27.22 -15.98
CA ARG A 140 -9.54 27.82 -16.65
C ARG A 140 -10.08 29.03 -15.90
N VAL A 141 -9.76 29.17 -14.63
CA VAL A 141 -10.29 30.21 -13.72
C VAL A 141 -9.39 31.44 -13.66
N VAL A 142 -8.11 31.31 -13.98
CA VAL A 142 -7.16 32.45 -14.07
C VAL A 142 -6.96 32.76 -15.57
N PRO A 143 -7.67 33.76 -16.13
CA PRO A 143 -7.37 34.23 -17.48
C PRO A 143 -5.95 34.78 -17.49
N ALA A 144 -5.21 34.55 -18.58
CA ALA A 144 -3.94 35.22 -18.82
C ALA A 144 -4.20 36.75 -18.71
N GLN A 145 -3.46 37.44 -17.86
CA GLN A 145 -3.48 38.89 -17.85
C GLN A 145 -3.13 39.33 -19.26
N PRO A 146 -3.98 40.19 -19.90
CA PRO A 146 -3.56 40.80 -21.15
C PRO A 146 -2.25 41.55 -20.85
N GLU A 147 -1.23 41.25 -21.60
CA GLU A 147 0.02 41.99 -21.68
C GLU A 147 -0.35 43.46 -21.87
N VAL A 148 -0.05 44.27 -20.86
CA VAL A 148 -0.23 45.72 -20.94
C VAL A 148 0.67 46.13 -22.08
N ALA A 149 0.04 46.38 -23.24
CA ALA A 149 0.72 46.97 -24.37
C ALA A 149 1.48 48.21 -23.85
N ALA A 150 2.78 48.19 -24.05
CA ALA A 150 3.64 49.34 -23.78
C ALA A 150 2.97 50.53 -24.49
N VAL A 151 2.51 51.46 -23.68
CA VAL A 151 2.09 52.78 -24.18
C VAL A 151 3.36 53.43 -24.68
N ASP A 152 3.49 53.42 -25.99
CA ASP A 152 4.48 54.18 -26.74
C ASP A 152 4.16 55.66 -26.51
N ASP A 153 4.83 56.29 -25.51
CA ASP A 153 4.77 57.72 -25.22
C ASP A 153 5.80 58.41 -26.09
N ASP A 154 5.58 58.37 -27.41
CA ASP A 154 6.28 59.18 -28.40
C ASP A 154 5.41 60.38 -28.77
N THR A 155 5.28 61.36 -27.86
CA THR A 155 4.84 62.69 -28.23
C THR A 155 6.05 63.55 -28.49
N PRO A 156 6.33 63.95 -29.75
CA PRO A 156 7.37 64.93 -30.04
C PRO A 156 6.94 66.30 -29.53
N VAL A 157 7.68 66.82 -28.55
CA VAL A 157 7.60 68.26 -28.17
C VAL A 157 8.01 69.09 -29.32
N LYS A 158 7.04 69.76 -30.00
CA LYS A 158 7.27 70.82 -30.92
C LYS A 158 7.64 72.11 -30.17
N SER A 159 8.91 72.47 -30.24
CA SER A 159 9.42 73.82 -29.91
C SER A 159 9.00 74.77 -31.04
N GLY A 160 8.28 75.83 -30.69
CA GLY A 160 8.04 77.05 -31.50
C GLY A 160 8.10 78.23 -30.56
#